data_79cdbbbf436cc251b0bfb30199a2bab0
#
_entry.id   79cdbbbf436cc251b0bfb30199a2bab0
#
_cell.length_a   1.000
_cell.length_b   1.000
_cell.length_c   1.000
_cell.angle_alpha   90.00
_cell.angle_beta   90.00
_cell.angle_gamma   90.00
#
_symmetry.space_group_name_H-M   'P 1'
#
loop_
_entity.id
_entity.type
_entity.pdbx_description
1 polymer ?
#
loop_
_entity_poly.entity_id
_entity_poly.type
_entity_poly.pdbx_seq_one_letter_code
_entity_poly.pdbx_strand_id
1 'polypeptide(L)'
;MFKKDKYKVLRGAISKELASFIYSYFIKKRQVARFLFDQKYISPFTDYWGVWNDEQIPNTYSHYSDTAMETLLESLRAKMEKETGYKLNETYSYARIYKTGDVLHRHKDRYSCEVSTTLNLGGDPWPLYLDPTGKKGQAGIKVELEPGDMLIYSGCDLEHWREAFPGKDCGQVFLHYNDAKKKTAKANKFDGRPFLGLPVFYKGFTPPKK
;
A
#
# COMPACT_ATOMS: atom_id res chain seq x y z
N MET A 1 -4.58 -5.95 -21.51
CA MET A 1 -4.86 -4.52 -21.13
C MET A 1 -5.52 -4.52 -19.77
N PHE A 2 -5.12 -3.62 -18.83
CA PHE A 2 -5.59 -3.62 -17.44
C PHE A 2 -7.12 -3.70 -17.30
N LYS A 3 -7.88 -2.96 -18.08
CA LYS A 3 -9.37 -3.00 -18.04
C LYS A 3 -9.97 -4.37 -18.29
N LYS A 4 -9.29 -5.22 -19.09
CA LYS A 4 -9.74 -6.59 -19.40
C LYS A 4 -9.22 -7.56 -18.34
N ASP A 5 -7.93 -7.50 -18.06
CA ASP A 5 -7.23 -8.51 -17.24
C ASP A 5 -7.32 -8.20 -15.74
N LYS A 6 -7.65 -6.94 -15.39
CA LYS A 6 -7.78 -6.39 -14.03
C LYS A 6 -6.50 -6.42 -13.20
N TYR A 7 -5.37 -6.81 -13.80
CA TYR A 7 -4.05 -6.70 -13.18
C TYR A 7 -2.96 -6.49 -14.24
N LYS A 8 -1.82 -5.99 -13.79
CA LYS A 8 -0.61 -5.82 -14.62
C LYS A 8 0.63 -5.75 -13.73
N VAL A 9 1.68 -6.46 -14.11
CA VAL A 9 3.01 -6.27 -13.51
C VAL A 9 3.75 -5.20 -14.29
N LEU A 10 4.25 -4.18 -13.60
CA LEU A 10 5.07 -3.11 -14.14
C LEU A 10 6.48 -3.25 -13.60
N ARG A 11 7.40 -3.68 -14.46
CA ARG A 11 8.81 -3.79 -14.12
C ARG A 11 9.46 -2.40 -14.09
N GLY A 12 10.27 -2.13 -13.06
CA GLY A 12 10.91 -0.84 -12.89
C GLY A 12 9.91 0.32 -12.80
N ALA A 13 8.84 0.17 -12.03
CA ALA A 13 7.87 1.25 -11.78
C ALA A 13 8.55 2.49 -11.20
N ILE A 14 9.54 2.25 -10.33
CA ILE A 14 10.54 3.22 -9.86
C ILE A 14 11.94 2.63 -10.03
N SER A 15 12.98 3.47 -9.96
CA SER A 15 14.36 2.97 -10.03
C SER A 15 14.71 2.15 -8.78
N LYS A 16 15.70 1.24 -8.92
CA LYS A 16 16.19 0.44 -7.78
C LYS A 16 16.80 1.32 -6.69
N GLU A 17 17.45 2.42 -7.07
CA GLU A 17 18.04 3.38 -6.12
C GLU A 17 16.94 4.06 -5.28
N LEU A 18 15.84 4.49 -5.92
CA LEU A 18 14.70 5.08 -5.21
C LEU A 18 14.02 4.05 -4.31
N ALA A 19 13.83 2.82 -4.78
CA ALA A 19 13.27 1.75 -3.97
C ALA A 19 14.14 1.48 -2.73
N SER A 20 15.46 1.36 -2.90
CA SER A 20 16.43 1.16 -1.82
C SER A 20 16.44 2.33 -0.83
N PHE A 21 16.36 3.58 -1.32
CA PHE A 21 16.27 4.76 -0.46
C PHE A 21 15.01 4.74 0.40
N ILE A 22 13.86 4.48 -0.21
CA ILE A 22 12.57 4.42 0.50
C ILE A 22 12.55 3.25 1.48
N TYR A 23 13.10 2.09 1.12
CA TYR A 23 13.23 0.96 2.02
C TYR A 23 14.07 1.33 3.25
N SER A 24 15.25 1.91 3.03
CA SER A 24 16.17 2.34 4.11
C SER A 24 15.54 3.41 5.00
N TYR A 25 14.83 4.38 4.41
CA TYR A 25 14.03 5.37 5.14
C TYR A 25 13.01 4.69 6.05
N PHE A 26 12.24 3.73 5.51
CA PHE A 26 11.16 3.09 6.27
C PHE A 26 11.69 2.17 7.38
N ILE A 27 12.80 1.46 7.15
CA ILE A 27 13.55 0.72 8.18
C ILE A 27 14.01 1.68 9.29
N LYS A 28 14.59 2.83 8.92
CA LYS A 28 15.04 3.85 9.88
C LYS A 28 13.86 4.40 10.69
N LYS A 29 12.74 4.69 10.01
CA LYS A 29 11.53 5.18 10.68
C LYS A 29 11.00 4.16 11.68
N ARG A 30 10.95 2.85 11.34
CA ARG A 30 10.60 1.77 12.26
C ARG A 30 11.49 1.77 13.51
N GLN A 31 12.81 1.91 13.35
CA GLN A 31 13.75 1.94 14.46
C GLN A 31 13.50 3.14 15.38
N VAL A 32 13.33 4.33 14.80
CA VAL A 32 13.05 5.56 15.56
C VAL A 32 11.72 5.45 16.29
N ALA A 33 10.66 5.03 15.60
CA ALA A 33 9.34 4.84 16.18
C ALA A 33 9.37 3.86 17.36
N ARG A 34 10.09 2.74 17.22
CA ARG A 34 10.24 1.75 18.29
C ARG A 34 10.96 2.33 19.50
N PHE A 35 12.06 3.06 19.30
CA PHE A 35 12.78 3.73 20.38
C PHE A 35 11.89 4.75 21.13
N LEU A 36 11.19 5.61 20.37
CA LEU A 36 10.30 6.62 20.96
C LEU A 36 9.15 5.97 21.76
N PHE A 37 8.62 4.87 21.26
CA PHE A 37 7.58 4.09 21.95
C PHE A 37 8.13 3.46 23.23
N ASP A 38 9.28 2.78 23.18
CA ASP A 38 9.89 2.11 24.35
C ASP A 38 10.30 3.12 25.43
N GLN A 39 10.73 4.33 25.03
CA GLN A 39 11.05 5.44 25.94
C GLN A 39 9.81 6.25 26.39
N LYS A 40 8.61 5.86 25.96
CA LYS A 40 7.34 6.55 26.29
C LYS A 40 7.24 8.00 25.82
N TYR A 41 8.01 8.38 24.79
CA TYR A 41 7.91 9.71 24.16
C TYR A 41 6.66 9.84 23.29
N ILE A 42 6.17 8.72 22.75
CA ILE A 42 4.94 8.66 21.95
C ILE A 42 3.95 7.70 22.61
N SER A 43 2.67 8.03 22.51
CA SER A 43 1.59 7.16 22.96
C SER A 43 1.51 5.91 22.05
N PRO A 44 1.19 4.73 22.59
CA PRO A 44 0.92 3.54 21.79
C PRO A 44 -0.31 3.68 20.88
N PHE A 45 -1.13 4.72 21.10
CA PHE A 45 -2.32 5.04 20.30
C PHE A 45 -2.07 6.08 19.23
N THR A 46 -0.82 6.60 19.08
CA THR A 46 -0.47 7.50 17.98
C THR A 46 -0.09 6.71 16.74
N ASP A 47 -0.57 7.18 15.58
CA ASP A 47 -0.28 6.59 14.27
C ASP A 47 0.69 7.43 13.42
N TYR A 48 1.16 8.58 13.92
CA TYR A 48 2.08 9.48 13.20
C TYR A 48 3.44 8.85 12.84
N TRP A 49 3.86 7.88 13.64
CA TRP A 49 5.14 7.18 13.47
C TRP A 49 4.97 5.75 12.96
N GLY A 50 3.74 5.35 12.65
CA GLY A 50 3.38 3.98 12.34
C GLY A 50 3.06 3.16 13.59
N VAL A 51 2.53 1.97 13.36
CA VAL A 51 1.93 1.12 14.39
C VAL A 51 2.35 -0.34 14.24
N TRP A 52 2.14 -1.13 15.30
CA TRP A 52 2.34 -2.59 15.31
C TRP A 52 1.04 -3.36 15.62
N ASN A 53 -0.09 -2.66 15.70
CA ASN A 53 -1.38 -3.22 16.10
C ASN A 53 -2.37 -3.42 14.94
N ASP A 54 -1.87 -3.56 13.72
CA ASP A 54 -2.71 -3.88 12.57
C ASP A 54 -3.26 -5.31 12.71
N GLU A 55 -4.59 -5.44 12.73
CA GLU A 55 -5.27 -6.73 12.90
C GLU A 55 -5.04 -7.69 11.73
N GLN A 56 -4.79 -7.17 10.54
CA GLN A 56 -4.53 -7.99 9.35
C GLN A 56 -3.22 -8.77 9.46
N ILE A 57 -2.16 -8.11 9.98
CA ILE A 57 -0.84 -8.73 10.21
C ILE A 57 -0.35 -8.31 11.60
N PRO A 58 -0.70 -9.04 12.65
CA PRO A 58 -0.38 -8.65 14.02
C PRO A 58 1.12 -8.54 14.29
N ASN A 59 1.49 -7.58 15.14
CA ASN A 59 2.88 -7.34 15.57
C ASN A 59 3.85 -7.01 14.43
N THR A 60 3.34 -6.51 13.30
CA THR A 60 4.14 -6.12 12.13
C THR A 60 4.04 -4.62 11.91
N TYR A 61 5.20 -3.96 11.74
CA TYR A 61 5.25 -2.51 11.59
C TYR A 61 4.59 -2.07 10.29
N SER A 62 3.65 -1.16 10.42
CA SER A 62 2.92 -0.57 9.30
C SER A 62 2.69 0.92 9.50
N HIS A 63 2.47 1.63 8.40
CA HIS A 63 2.16 3.05 8.45
C HIS A 63 1.15 3.41 7.36
N TYR A 64 -0.01 3.89 7.80
CA TYR A 64 -1.01 4.52 6.95
C TYR A 64 -0.61 5.97 6.69
N SER A 65 -0.64 6.40 5.43
CA SER A 65 -0.42 7.80 5.02
C SER A 65 0.93 8.42 5.40
N ASP A 66 2.00 7.64 5.43
CA ASP A 66 3.35 8.19 5.55
C ASP A 66 3.60 9.24 4.46
N THR A 67 4.11 10.42 4.83
CA THR A 67 4.26 11.56 3.91
C THR A 67 5.15 11.22 2.70
N ALA A 68 6.25 10.48 2.90
CA ALA A 68 7.12 10.06 1.79
C ALA A 68 6.40 9.08 0.85
N MET A 69 5.61 8.16 1.42
CA MET A 69 4.85 7.18 0.63
C MET A 69 3.69 7.84 -0.12
N GLU A 70 3.05 8.86 0.45
CA GLU A 70 1.99 9.60 -0.25
C GLU A 70 2.54 10.58 -1.29
N THR A 71 3.76 11.09 -1.11
CA THR A 71 4.48 11.79 -2.18
C THR A 71 4.76 10.84 -3.37
N LEU A 72 5.11 9.58 -3.08
CA LEU A 72 5.27 8.56 -4.12
C LEU A 72 3.94 8.23 -4.80
N LEU A 73 2.86 8.08 -4.03
CA LEU A 73 1.49 7.89 -4.55
C LEU A 73 1.13 8.98 -5.57
N GLU A 74 1.32 10.24 -5.22
CA GLU A 74 1.02 11.38 -6.09
C GLU A 74 1.92 11.40 -7.32
N SER A 75 3.23 11.18 -7.16
CA SER A 75 4.20 11.20 -8.26
C SER A 75 3.96 10.10 -9.30
N LEU A 76 3.44 8.94 -8.88
CA LEU A 76 3.14 7.82 -9.77
C LEU A 76 1.77 7.89 -10.44
N ARG A 77 0.89 8.81 -10.06
CA ARG A 77 -0.48 8.87 -10.60
C ARG A 77 -0.52 8.92 -12.13
N ALA A 78 0.26 9.79 -12.77
CA ALA A 78 0.29 9.90 -14.23
C ALA A 78 0.71 8.58 -14.91
N LYS A 79 1.69 7.87 -14.32
CA LYS A 79 2.10 6.54 -14.78
C LYS A 79 0.97 5.52 -14.60
N MET A 80 0.29 5.52 -13.45
CA MET A 80 -0.85 4.66 -13.18
C MET A 80 -2.01 4.90 -14.13
N GLU A 81 -2.33 6.16 -14.46
CA GLU A 81 -3.35 6.51 -15.46
C GLU A 81 -3.01 5.93 -16.83
N LYS A 82 -1.74 6.04 -17.25
CA LYS A 82 -1.26 5.45 -18.53
C LYS A 82 -1.41 3.93 -18.54
N GLU A 83 -1.00 3.27 -17.46
CA GLU A 83 -0.98 1.80 -17.38
C GLU A 83 -2.38 1.18 -17.24
N THR A 84 -3.29 1.86 -16.55
CA THR A 84 -4.67 1.36 -16.31
C THR A 84 -5.66 1.84 -17.36
N GLY A 85 -5.41 3.00 -18.00
CA GLY A 85 -6.35 3.68 -18.89
C GLY A 85 -7.54 4.32 -18.15
N TYR A 86 -7.44 4.50 -16.83
CA TYR A 86 -8.38 5.26 -16.01
C TYR A 86 -7.85 6.68 -15.76
N LYS A 87 -8.75 7.59 -15.43
CA LYS A 87 -8.43 8.83 -14.70
C LYS A 87 -8.53 8.53 -13.22
N LEU A 88 -7.52 8.88 -12.44
CA LEU A 88 -7.38 8.41 -11.08
C LEU A 88 -7.40 9.55 -10.06
N ASN A 89 -8.10 9.33 -8.95
CA ASN A 89 -7.96 10.08 -7.72
C ASN A 89 -7.15 9.27 -6.71
N GLU A 90 -6.15 9.87 -6.11
CA GLU A 90 -5.40 9.29 -5.00
C GLU A 90 -6.35 9.08 -3.80
N THR A 91 -6.19 7.96 -3.11
CA THR A 91 -6.88 7.72 -1.85
C THR A 91 -5.92 7.74 -0.67
N TYR A 92 -5.03 6.75 -0.57
CA TYR A 92 -4.01 6.71 0.48
C TYR A 92 -2.87 5.76 0.13
N SER A 93 -1.77 5.90 0.84
CA SER A 93 -0.70 4.91 0.87
C SER A 93 -0.75 4.10 2.15
N TYR A 94 -0.31 2.85 2.07
CA TYR A 94 -0.07 2.00 3.23
C TYR A 94 1.28 1.30 3.05
N ALA A 95 2.16 1.39 4.03
CA ALA A 95 3.47 0.75 3.97
C ALA A 95 3.62 -0.27 5.10
N ARG A 96 4.33 -1.36 4.84
CA ARG A 96 4.55 -2.43 5.82
C ARG A 96 5.94 -3.03 5.68
N ILE A 97 6.58 -3.35 6.81
CA ILE A 97 7.79 -4.17 6.86
C ILE A 97 7.40 -5.50 7.46
N TYR A 98 7.22 -6.48 6.61
CA TYR A 98 6.90 -7.84 7.01
C TYR A 98 8.11 -8.52 7.65
N LYS A 99 7.84 -9.46 8.55
CA LYS A 99 8.83 -10.26 9.27
C LYS A 99 8.55 -11.75 9.09
N THR A 100 9.51 -12.59 9.45
CA THR A 100 9.38 -14.05 9.41
C THR A 100 8.07 -14.53 10.02
N GLY A 101 7.38 -15.39 9.29
CA GLY A 101 6.13 -16.02 9.70
C GLY A 101 4.86 -15.19 9.40
N ASP A 102 4.98 -13.95 8.95
CA ASP A 102 3.81 -13.15 8.55
C ASP A 102 3.06 -13.83 7.39
N VAL A 103 1.74 -13.81 7.47
CA VAL A 103 0.82 -14.35 6.45
C VAL A 103 -0.16 -13.25 6.07
N LEU A 104 -0.31 -12.99 4.79
CA LEU A 104 -1.41 -12.16 4.31
C LEU A 104 -2.53 -13.08 3.83
N HIS A 105 -3.57 -13.23 4.65
CA HIS A 105 -4.70 -14.09 4.32
C HIS A 105 -5.41 -13.63 3.04
N ARG A 106 -5.99 -14.60 2.31
CA ARG A 106 -6.71 -14.36 1.08
C ARG A 106 -7.90 -13.43 1.31
N HIS A 107 -7.94 -12.31 0.59
CA HIS A 107 -8.96 -11.27 0.77
C HIS A 107 -9.14 -10.44 -0.50
N LYS A 108 -10.17 -9.60 -0.49
CA LYS A 108 -10.37 -8.48 -1.40
C LYS A 108 -10.28 -7.19 -0.62
N ASP A 109 -9.89 -6.14 -1.29
CA ASP A 109 -9.76 -4.81 -0.70
C ASP A 109 -11.10 -4.09 -0.56
N ARG A 110 -11.10 -3.06 0.28
CA ARG A 110 -12.20 -2.09 0.40
C ARG A 110 -12.20 -1.09 -0.78
N TYR A 111 -13.30 -0.33 -0.93
CA TYR A 111 -13.51 0.59 -2.06
C TYR A 111 -12.36 1.60 -2.28
N SER A 112 -11.76 2.14 -1.21
CA SER A 112 -10.62 3.07 -1.35
C SER A 112 -9.40 2.45 -2.04
N CYS A 113 -9.37 1.14 -2.20
CA CYS A 113 -8.34 0.35 -2.85
C CYS A 113 -8.85 -0.23 -4.19
N GLU A 114 -9.76 0.45 -4.88
CA GLU A 114 -10.33 -0.01 -6.15
C GLU A 114 -9.27 -0.33 -7.19
N VAL A 115 -8.33 0.58 -7.37
CA VAL A 115 -7.10 0.36 -8.14
C VAL A 115 -5.95 0.36 -7.14
N SER A 116 -5.47 -0.81 -6.83
CA SER A 116 -4.42 -1.05 -5.85
C SER A 116 -3.09 -1.33 -6.50
N THR A 117 -2.04 -1.10 -5.75
CA THR A 117 -0.70 -1.55 -6.11
C THR A 117 -0.03 -2.27 -4.95
N THR A 118 0.90 -3.16 -5.28
CA THR A 118 1.95 -3.63 -4.39
C THR A 118 3.27 -3.30 -5.05
N LEU A 119 4.04 -2.38 -4.48
CA LEU A 119 5.36 -1.97 -4.92
C LEU A 119 6.40 -2.54 -3.95
N ASN A 120 7.32 -3.35 -4.48
CA ASN A 120 8.41 -3.91 -3.70
C ASN A 120 9.50 -2.86 -3.47
N LEU A 121 9.82 -2.57 -2.22
CA LEU A 121 10.88 -1.62 -1.84
C LEU A 121 12.21 -2.32 -1.62
N GLY A 122 12.20 -3.57 -1.14
CA GLY A 122 13.40 -4.32 -0.82
C GLY A 122 13.21 -5.31 0.32
N GLY A 123 14.31 -5.92 0.75
CA GLY A 123 14.32 -7.02 1.71
C GLY A 123 14.31 -8.38 1.00
N ASP A 124 13.96 -9.44 1.73
CA ASP A 124 13.94 -10.78 1.19
C ASP A 124 12.76 -11.00 0.22
N PRO A 125 12.95 -11.82 -0.83
CA PRO A 125 11.89 -12.09 -1.81
C PRO A 125 10.67 -12.74 -1.16
N TRP A 126 9.49 -12.24 -1.52
CA TRP A 126 8.23 -12.80 -1.04
C TRP A 126 7.14 -12.66 -2.10
N PRO A 127 6.72 -13.75 -2.73
CA PRO A 127 5.72 -13.71 -3.79
C PRO A 127 4.35 -13.31 -3.27
N LEU A 128 3.59 -12.62 -4.12
CA LEU A 128 2.16 -12.39 -3.97
C LEU A 128 1.41 -13.38 -4.86
N TYR A 129 0.28 -13.88 -4.39
CA TYR A 129 -0.67 -14.65 -5.18
C TYR A 129 -1.89 -13.80 -5.50
N LEU A 130 -2.37 -13.90 -6.72
CA LEU A 130 -3.53 -13.16 -7.22
C LEU A 130 -4.44 -14.11 -7.99
N ASP A 131 -5.75 -14.04 -7.75
CA ASP A 131 -6.74 -14.79 -8.51
C ASP A 131 -7.34 -13.92 -9.62
N PRO A 132 -6.88 -14.08 -10.88
CA PRO A 132 -7.36 -13.27 -12.00
C PRO A 132 -8.75 -13.69 -12.48
N THR A 133 -9.27 -14.83 -12.01
CA THR A 133 -10.58 -15.32 -12.45
C THR A 133 -11.73 -14.62 -11.77
N GLY A 134 -11.49 -14.01 -10.60
CA GLY A 134 -12.52 -13.45 -9.72
C GLY A 134 -13.43 -14.50 -9.09
N LYS A 135 -13.16 -15.81 -9.29
CA LYS A 135 -13.91 -16.94 -8.72
C LYS A 135 -13.27 -17.35 -7.40
N LYS A 136 -14.07 -17.46 -6.36
CA LYS A 136 -13.59 -17.84 -5.03
C LYS A 136 -12.87 -19.21 -5.05
N GLY A 137 -11.73 -19.29 -4.33
CA GLY A 137 -11.05 -20.57 -4.04
C GLY A 137 -10.15 -21.12 -5.16
N GLN A 138 -9.86 -20.35 -6.21
CA GLN A 138 -8.93 -20.78 -7.26
C GLN A 138 -7.47 -20.70 -6.78
N ALA A 139 -6.59 -21.48 -7.40
CA ALA A 139 -5.16 -21.51 -7.05
C ALA A 139 -4.44 -20.17 -7.25
N GLY A 140 -4.96 -19.35 -8.18
CA GLY A 140 -4.34 -18.05 -8.51
C GLY A 140 -3.04 -18.16 -9.29
N ILE A 141 -2.43 -17.03 -9.52
CA ILE A 141 -1.10 -16.91 -10.14
C ILE A 141 -0.09 -16.38 -9.12
N LYS A 142 1.11 -16.89 -9.18
CA LYS A 142 2.25 -16.41 -8.39
C LYS A 142 2.89 -15.19 -9.08
N VAL A 143 3.04 -14.09 -8.35
CA VAL A 143 3.68 -12.87 -8.82
C VAL A 143 4.92 -12.59 -7.99
N GLU A 144 6.06 -12.54 -8.64
CA GLU A 144 7.36 -12.19 -8.05
C GLU A 144 7.74 -10.78 -8.48
N LEU A 145 8.16 -9.95 -7.52
CA LEU A 145 8.53 -8.55 -7.73
C LEU A 145 9.94 -8.31 -7.20
N GLU A 146 10.81 -7.80 -8.06
CA GLU A 146 12.09 -7.26 -7.66
C GLU A 146 11.93 -5.86 -7.04
N PRO A 147 12.91 -5.34 -6.27
CA PRO A 147 12.86 -3.96 -5.80
C PRO A 147 12.66 -2.95 -6.93
N GLY A 148 11.63 -2.10 -6.79
CA GLY A 148 11.20 -1.16 -7.81
C GLY A 148 10.11 -1.68 -8.76
N ASP A 149 9.81 -2.98 -8.75
CA ASP A 149 8.68 -3.55 -9.49
C ASP A 149 7.35 -3.36 -8.76
N MET A 150 6.29 -3.25 -9.51
CA MET A 150 4.94 -3.01 -8.99
C MET A 150 3.90 -3.91 -9.65
N LEU A 151 3.07 -4.56 -8.87
CA LEU A 151 1.82 -5.14 -9.33
C LEU A 151 0.72 -4.10 -9.20
N ILE A 152 -0.02 -3.85 -10.28
CA ILE A 152 -1.25 -3.06 -10.31
C ILE A 152 -2.42 -4.04 -10.42
N TYR A 153 -3.47 -3.89 -9.62
CA TYR A 153 -4.62 -4.79 -9.66
C TYR A 153 -5.92 -4.13 -9.19
N SER A 154 -7.06 -4.67 -9.62
CA SER A 154 -8.39 -4.28 -9.11
C SER A 154 -8.59 -4.90 -7.73
N GLY A 155 -8.26 -4.16 -6.67
CA GLY A 155 -8.27 -4.67 -5.30
C GLY A 155 -9.63 -5.15 -4.83
N CYS A 156 -10.71 -4.46 -5.23
CA CYS A 156 -12.08 -4.85 -4.88
C CYS A 156 -12.59 -6.09 -5.62
N ASP A 157 -11.99 -6.42 -6.76
CA ASP A 157 -12.48 -7.50 -7.62
C ASP A 157 -11.70 -8.80 -7.44
N LEU A 158 -10.38 -8.70 -7.30
CA LEU A 158 -9.46 -9.83 -7.33
C LEU A 158 -9.00 -10.22 -5.92
N GLU A 159 -9.18 -11.48 -5.57
CA GLU A 159 -8.61 -12.01 -4.33
C GLU A 159 -7.09 -12.09 -4.45
N HIS A 160 -6.41 -11.71 -3.38
CA HIS A 160 -4.95 -11.77 -3.31
C HIS A 160 -4.48 -12.14 -1.90
N TRP A 161 -3.29 -12.75 -1.83
CA TRP A 161 -2.75 -13.28 -0.58
C TRP A 161 -1.24 -13.52 -0.67
N ARG A 162 -0.63 -13.78 0.47
CA ARG A 162 0.75 -14.27 0.58
C ARG A 162 0.80 -15.39 1.60
N GLU A 163 1.52 -16.45 1.26
CA GLU A 163 1.83 -17.55 2.16
C GLU A 163 2.80 -17.09 3.27
N ALA A 164 3.09 -17.95 4.26
CA ALA A 164 3.99 -17.59 5.35
C ALA A 164 5.35 -17.08 4.82
N PHE A 165 5.77 -15.90 5.31
CA PHE A 165 7.02 -15.28 4.89
C PHE A 165 8.23 -16.03 5.48
N PRO A 166 9.11 -16.60 4.66
CA PRO A 166 10.26 -17.34 5.14
C PRO A 166 11.49 -16.47 5.44
N GLY A 167 11.51 -15.23 4.92
CA GLY A 167 12.62 -14.29 5.05
C GLY A 167 12.62 -13.51 6.36
N LYS A 168 13.54 -12.58 6.50
CA LYS A 168 13.72 -11.76 7.70
C LYS A 168 12.88 -10.48 7.66
N ASP A 169 13.07 -9.68 6.62
CA ASP A 169 12.36 -8.42 6.40
C ASP A 169 11.95 -8.28 4.93
N CYS A 170 10.73 -7.82 4.66
CA CYS A 170 10.26 -7.47 3.33
C CYS A 170 9.48 -6.16 3.39
N GLY A 171 9.99 -5.12 2.74
CA GLY A 171 9.37 -3.79 2.69
C GLY A 171 8.47 -3.65 1.46
N GLN A 172 7.19 -3.36 1.69
CA GLN A 172 6.20 -3.13 0.64
C GLN A 172 5.48 -1.80 0.87
N VAL A 173 5.12 -1.13 -0.22
CA VAL A 173 4.17 -0.02 -0.17
C VAL A 173 3.00 -0.29 -1.11
N PHE A 174 1.82 -0.01 -0.60
CA PHE A 174 0.55 -0.12 -1.30
C PHE A 174 0.06 1.28 -1.61
N LEU A 175 -0.15 1.58 -2.88
CA LEU A 175 -0.62 2.88 -3.37
C LEU A 175 -2.02 2.66 -3.94
N HIS A 176 -2.99 3.42 -3.42
CA HIS A 176 -4.39 3.18 -3.71
C HIS A 176 -5.04 4.37 -4.41
N TYR A 177 -5.90 4.05 -5.38
CA TYR A 177 -6.59 5.02 -6.20
C TYR A 177 -8.04 4.60 -6.47
N ASN A 178 -8.88 5.58 -6.79
CA ASN A 178 -10.22 5.34 -7.37
C ASN A 178 -10.30 5.84 -8.81
N ASP A 179 -11.16 5.21 -9.62
CA ASP A 179 -11.55 5.75 -10.92
C ASP A 179 -12.29 7.08 -10.72
N ALA A 180 -11.64 8.18 -11.10
CA ALA A 180 -12.15 9.55 -10.92
C ALA A 180 -13.49 9.81 -11.64
N LYS A 181 -13.89 8.95 -12.59
CA LYS A 181 -15.17 9.05 -13.29
C LYS A 181 -16.36 8.58 -12.45
N LYS A 182 -16.12 7.81 -11.40
CA LYS A 182 -17.18 7.33 -10.50
C LYS A 182 -17.66 8.44 -9.57
N LYS A 183 -18.97 8.57 -9.40
CA LYS A 183 -19.56 9.61 -8.53
C LYS A 183 -19.04 9.57 -7.09
N THR A 184 -18.80 8.38 -6.57
CA THR A 184 -18.27 8.15 -5.21
C THR A 184 -16.80 8.53 -5.05
N ALA A 185 -16.01 8.57 -6.14
CA ALA A 185 -14.57 8.84 -6.09
C ALA A 185 -14.24 10.26 -5.59
N LYS A 186 -15.12 11.24 -5.86
CA LYS A 186 -14.92 12.62 -5.38
C LYS A 186 -14.96 12.71 -3.85
N ALA A 187 -15.93 12.07 -3.22
CA ALA A 187 -16.07 12.05 -1.77
C ALA A 187 -14.98 11.21 -1.10
N ASN A 188 -14.42 10.21 -1.81
CA ASN A 188 -13.37 9.33 -1.33
C ASN A 188 -11.95 9.79 -1.67
N LYS A 189 -11.80 10.97 -2.29
CA LYS A 189 -10.48 11.53 -2.57
C LYS A 189 -9.69 11.68 -1.27
N PHE A 190 -8.41 11.30 -1.28
CA PHE A 190 -7.53 11.24 -0.11
C PHE A 190 -8.09 10.37 1.03
N ASP A 191 -8.90 9.37 0.69
CA ASP A 191 -9.59 8.48 1.63
C ASP A 191 -10.49 9.27 2.62
N GLY A 192 -11.13 10.36 2.14
CA GLY A 192 -11.98 11.24 2.93
C GLY A 192 -11.23 12.23 3.83
N ARG A 193 -9.92 12.37 3.70
CA ARG A 193 -9.10 13.36 4.39
C ARG A 193 -9.01 14.66 3.59
N PRO A 194 -8.67 15.81 4.22
CA PRO A 194 -8.49 17.09 3.51
C PRO A 194 -7.39 17.09 2.45
N PHE A 195 -6.27 16.40 2.73
CA PHE A 195 -5.13 16.23 1.82
C PHE A 195 -4.28 15.01 2.20
N LEU A 196 -3.35 14.63 1.33
CA LEU A 196 -2.40 13.54 1.56
C LEU A 196 -1.45 13.83 2.75
N GLY A 197 -0.92 12.80 3.41
CA GLY A 197 -0.01 12.90 4.54
C GLY A 197 -0.69 13.05 5.91
N LEU A 198 -2.00 13.25 5.95
CA LEU A 198 -2.73 13.29 7.22
C LEU A 198 -3.07 11.89 7.74
N PRO A 199 -3.02 11.67 9.07
CA PRO A 199 -3.44 10.41 9.68
C PRO A 199 -4.93 10.11 9.47
N VAL A 200 -5.30 8.86 9.72
CA VAL A 200 -6.66 8.33 9.48
C VAL A 200 -7.76 9.07 10.22
N PHE A 201 -7.47 9.61 11.40
CA PHE A 201 -8.49 10.29 12.22
C PHE A 201 -8.97 11.62 11.63
N TYR A 202 -8.29 12.18 10.62
CA TYR A 202 -8.75 13.36 9.87
C TYR A 202 -9.79 13.04 8.78
N LYS A 203 -10.23 11.79 8.65
CA LYS A 203 -11.35 11.46 7.75
C LYS A 203 -12.60 12.22 8.15
N GLY A 204 -13.25 12.85 7.16
CA GLY A 204 -14.44 13.68 7.38
C GLY A 204 -14.14 15.07 7.98
N PHE A 205 -12.90 15.39 8.29
CA PHE A 205 -12.55 16.72 8.78
C PHE A 205 -12.65 17.76 7.64
N THR A 206 -13.35 18.85 7.92
CA THR A 206 -13.43 20.01 7.01
C THR A 206 -12.64 21.16 7.62
N PRO A 207 -11.53 21.61 6.99
CA PRO A 207 -10.79 22.76 7.49
C PRO A 207 -11.68 24.01 7.53
N PRO A 208 -11.52 24.89 8.51
CA PRO A 208 -12.22 26.16 8.53
C PRO A 208 -11.92 26.94 7.25
N LYS A 209 -12.93 27.59 6.70
CA LYS A 209 -12.73 28.48 5.55
C LYS A 209 -11.83 29.62 5.98
N LYS A 210 -10.76 29.85 5.24
CA LYS A 210 -9.87 31.02 5.42
C LYS A 210 -10.60 32.27 4.98
#